data_4d38fdc606461f49caea805ef09e0c3c
#
_entry.id   4d38fdc606461f49caea805ef09e0c3c
#
_cell.length_a   1.000
_cell.length_b   1.000
_cell.length_c   1.000
_cell.angle_alpha   90.00
_cell.angle_beta   90.00
_cell.angle_gamma   90.00
#
_symmetry.space_group_name_H-M   'P 1'
#
loop_
_entity.id
_entity.type
_entity.pdbx_description
1 polymer ?
#
loop_
_entity_poly.entity_id
_entity_poly.type
_entity_poly.pdbx_seq_one_letter_code
_entity_poly.pdbx_strand_id
1 'polypeptide(L)'
;SDIKIKSGNCMVLNDDLVKIQGKKIPLLRRKIGMIFQDFKLLPDRSVAKNLEFVLRATDWKKKALIKDRINEVLNRVGMSDCINRMPHQLSGGEQQRIAIARALLNKPKLILADEPTGNLDPQTSTEIMNLLNDIHKEGSAIFMATHDYHTINKFPKTTLRIENNRLFQLKSKSII
;
A
#
# COMPACT_ATOMS: atom_id res chain seq x y z
N SER A 1 4.11 14.25 -9.76
CA SER A 1 3.24 13.50 -10.67
C SER A 1 3.52 14.00 -12.08
N ASP A 2 3.82 13.07 -12.98
CA ASP A 2 4.20 13.41 -14.36
C ASP A 2 2.97 13.63 -15.25
N ILE A 3 1.78 13.32 -14.72
CA ILE A 3 0.51 13.50 -15.45
C ILE A 3 -0.12 14.83 -15.03
N LYS A 4 -0.26 15.74 -16.00
CA LYS A 4 -0.97 17.00 -15.80
C LYS A 4 -2.49 16.76 -15.95
N ILE A 5 -3.25 17.20 -14.94
CA ILE A 5 -4.70 17.20 -14.99
C ILE A 5 -5.12 18.31 -15.96
N LYS A 6 -5.75 17.94 -17.10
CA LYS A 6 -6.12 18.89 -18.15
C LYS A 6 -7.39 19.69 -17.81
N SER A 7 -8.34 19.07 -17.10
CA SER A 7 -9.62 19.69 -16.70
C SER A 7 -10.25 18.93 -15.55
N GLY A 8 -11.16 19.57 -14.82
CA GLY A 8 -11.88 18.97 -13.69
C GLY A 8 -11.21 19.20 -12.33
N ASN A 9 -11.80 18.62 -11.28
CA ASN A 9 -11.32 18.68 -9.91
C ASN A 9 -10.71 17.34 -9.52
N CYS A 10 -9.57 17.37 -8.83
CA CYS A 10 -8.93 16.16 -8.32
C CYS A 10 -8.58 16.37 -6.84
N MET A 11 -9.37 15.77 -5.96
CA MET A 11 -9.23 15.88 -4.52
C MET A 11 -8.78 14.54 -3.92
N VAL A 12 -7.76 14.55 -3.07
CA VAL A 12 -7.32 13.38 -2.31
C VAL A 12 -7.12 13.79 -0.85
N LEU A 13 -7.83 13.16 0.07
CA LEU A 13 -7.76 13.45 1.51
C LEU A 13 -7.91 14.95 1.84
N ASN A 14 -8.84 15.62 1.17
CA ASN A 14 -9.12 17.06 1.24
C ASN A 14 -8.01 17.97 0.65
N ASP A 15 -6.97 17.40 0.04
CA ASP A 15 -5.95 18.16 -0.68
C ASP A 15 -6.28 18.21 -2.19
N ASP A 16 -6.31 19.41 -2.78
CA ASP A 16 -6.54 19.64 -4.22
C ASP A 16 -5.23 19.35 -4.98
N LEU A 17 -5.19 18.26 -5.74
CA LEU A 17 -4.00 17.85 -6.48
C LEU A 17 -3.64 18.77 -7.64
N VAL A 18 -4.58 19.60 -8.12
CA VAL A 18 -4.31 20.60 -9.16
C VAL A 18 -3.51 21.76 -8.59
N LYS A 19 -3.81 22.13 -7.33
CA LYS A 19 -3.24 23.31 -6.65
C LYS A 19 -2.10 23.00 -5.71
N ILE A 20 -1.89 21.70 -5.34
CA ILE A 20 -0.87 21.31 -4.37
C ILE A 20 0.53 21.52 -4.95
N GLN A 21 1.39 22.21 -4.22
CA GLN A 21 2.76 22.53 -4.66
C GLN A 21 3.77 22.52 -3.50
N GLY A 22 5.05 22.35 -3.86
CA GLY A 22 6.17 22.51 -2.95
C GLY A 22 6.09 21.63 -1.69
N LYS A 23 6.21 22.24 -0.52
CA LYS A 23 6.25 21.56 0.79
C LYS A 23 4.98 20.78 1.17
N LYS A 24 3.85 21.03 0.51
CA LYS A 24 2.59 20.29 0.77
C LYS A 24 2.59 18.89 0.17
N ILE A 25 3.33 18.65 -0.92
CA ILE A 25 3.41 17.33 -1.59
C ILE A 25 3.99 16.26 -0.65
N PRO A 26 5.11 16.45 0.05
CA PRO A 26 5.60 15.48 1.02
C PRO A 26 4.62 15.20 2.17
N LEU A 27 3.89 16.23 2.63
CA LEU A 27 2.88 16.07 3.67
C LEU A 27 1.70 15.19 3.22
N LEU A 28 1.24 15.37 1.97
CA LEU A 28 0.21 14.48 1.39
C LEU A 28 0.75 13.06 1.24
N ARG A 29 1.97 12.88 0.72
CA ARG A 29 2.60 11.56 0.56
C ARG A 29 2.72 10.79 1.87
N ARG A 30 2.91 11.45 3.02
CA ARG A 30 2.91 10.80 4.34
C ARG A 30 1.53 10.21 4.71
N LYS A 31 0.45 10.80 4.20
CA LYS A 31 -0.93 10.33 4.46
C LYS A 31 -1.32 9.16 3.57
N ILE A 32 -0.49 8.79 2.58
CA ILE A 32 -0.77 7.77 1.58
C ILE A 32 0.27 6.65 1.69
N GLY A 33 -0.19 5.41 1.87
CA GLY A 33 0.62 4.21 1.73
C GLY A 33 0.58 3.71 0.29
N MET A 34 1.71 3.19 -0.22
CA MET A 34 1.80 2.61 -1.56
C MET A 34 2.23 1.14 -1.46
N ILE A 35 1.48 0.26 -2.12
CA ILE A 35 1.78 -1.17 -2.26
C ILE A 35 1.87 -1.44 -3.76
N PHE A 36 2.97 -2.06 -4.20
CA PHE A 36 3.23 -2.37 -5.61
C PHE A 36 3.25 -3.87 -5.84
N GLN A 37 2.91 -4.31 -7.03
CA GLN A 37 2.93 -5.71 -7.45
C GLN A 37 4.32 -6.36 -7.32
N ASP A 38 5.39 -5.63 -7.62
CA ASP A 38 6.78 -6.08 -7.59
C ASP A 38 7.52 -5.68 -6.30
N PHE A 39 6.77 -5.49 -5.22
CA PHE A 39 7.20 -5.17 -3.86
C PHE A 39 8.03 -3.88 -3.72
N LYS A 40 8.90 -3.55 -4.69
CA LYS A 40 9.80 -2.38 -4.71
C LYS A 40 10.62 -2.24 -3.42
N LEU A 41 11.13 -3.34 -2.90
CA LEU A 41 12.09 -3.34 -1.81
C LEU A 41 13.49 -3.04 -2.35
N LEU A 42 14.29 -2.31 -1.58
CA LEU A 42 15.69 -2.02 -1.90
C LEU A 42 16.52 -3.29 -1.68
N PRO A 43 17.11 -3.88 -2.71
CA PRO A 43 17.74 -5.21 -2.64
C PRO A 43 19.06 -5.20 -1.85
N ASP A 44 19.71 -4.04 -1.74
CA ASP A 44 20.98 -3.79 -1.05
C ASP A 44 20.82 -3.57 0.46
N ARG A 45 19.59 -3.66 1.00
CA ARG A 45 19.27 -3.31 2.38
C ARG A 45 18.41 -4.37 3.04
N SER A 46 18.68 -4.61 4.34
CA SER A 46 17.82 -5.47 5.15
C SER A 46 16.39 -4.89 5.29
N VAL A 47 15.45 -5.72 5.75
CA VAL A 47 14.08 -5.31 6.07
C VAL A 47 14.07 -4.06 6.97
N ALA A 48 14.81 -4.08 8.08
CA ALA A 48 14.91 -2.93 8.98
C ALA A 48 15.34 -1.66 8.25
N LYS A 49 16.37 -1.75 7.41
CA LYS A 49 16.91 -0.59 6.68
C LYS A 49 15.99 -0.12 5.56
N ASN A 50 15.23 -1.01 4.93
CA ASN A 50 14.16 -0.66 3.99
C ASN A 50 13.09 0.20 4.67
N LEU A 51 12.64 -0.19 5.87
CA LEU A 51 11.62 0.52 6.62
C LEU A 51 12.18 1.83 7.22
N GLU A 52 13.39 1.80 7.80
CA GLU A 52 14.07 2.98 8.33
C GLU A 52 14.24 4.06 7.26
N PHE A 53 14.59 3.67 6.03
CA PHE A 53 14.76 4.60 4.91
C PHE A 53 13.52 5.47 4.68
N VAL A 54 12.33 4.85 4.68
CA VAL A 54 11.06 5.56 4.49
C VAL A 54 10.77 6.49 5.67
N LEU A 55 10.98 6.05 6.91
CA LEU A 55 10.75 6.89 8.09
C LEU A 55 11.69 8.13 8.08
N ARG A 56 12.97 7.95 7.74
CA ARG A 56 13.91 9.07 7.62
C ARG A 56 13.52 10.02 6.49
N ALA A 57 13.13 9.49 5.32
CA ALA A 57 12.65 10.29 4.19
C ALA A 57 11.35 11.06 4.51
N THR A 58 10.63 10.64 5.54
CA THR A 58 9.43 11.30 6.06
C THR A 58 9.67 12.07 7.37
N ASP A 59 10.92 12.46 7.62
CA ASP A 59 11.37 13.37 8.70
C ASP A 59 11.27 12.80 10.14
N TRP A 60 11.33 11.47 10.28
CA TRP A 60 11.51 10.87 11.59
C TRP A 60 13.00 10.97 12.01
N LYS A 61 13.26 11.60 13.16
CA LYS A 61 14.63 11.92 13.61
C LYS A 61 15.11 11.03 14.76
N LYS A 62 14.21 10.68 15.68
CA LYS A 62 14.59 9.96 16.92
C LYS A 62 14.73 8.46 16.64
N LYS A 63 15.95 7.92 16.80
CA LYS A 63 16.29 6.51 16.55
C LYS A 63 15.38 5.53 17.32
N ALA A 64 15.09 5.83 18.60
CA ALA A 64 14.23 4.99 19.43
C ALA A 64 12.81 4.87 18.81
N LEU A 65 12.18 6.00 18.45
CA LEU A 65 10.84 6.00 17.84
C LEU A 65 10.81 5.29 16.48
N ILE A 66 11.90 5.41 15.70
CA ILE A 66 12.04 4.68 14.42
C ILE A 66 12.06 3.16 14.68
N LYS A 67 12.89 2.71 15.65
CA LYS A 67 12.99 1.29 16.03
C LYS A 67 11.64 0.75 16.50
N ASP A 68 10.98 1.47 17.41
CA ASP A 68 9.68 1.06 17.95
C ASP A 68 8.63 0.97 16.85
N ARG A 69 8.60 1.95 15.92
CA ARG A 69 7.66 1.93 14.80
C ARG A 69 7.92 0.79 13.82
N ILE A 70 9.17 0.46 13.53
CA ILE A 70 9.54 -0.67 12.70
C ILE A 70 9.06 -1.97 13.34
N ASN A 71 9.32 -2.17 14.63
CA ASN A 71 8.87 -3.36 15.36
C ASN A 71 7.33 -3.48 15.37
N GLU A 72 6.63 -2.37 15.60
CA GLU A 72 5.17 -2.31 15.60
C GLU A 72 4.59 -2.77 14.23
N VAL A 73 5.08 -2.22 13.11
CA VAL A 73 4.55 -2.59 11.79
C VAL A 73 4.95 -4.00 11.38
N LEU A 74 6.15 -4.47 11.74
CA LEU A 74 6.57 -5.85 11.47
C LEU A 74 5.72 -6.86 12.25
N ASN A 75 5.45 -6.58 13.52
CA ASN A 75 4.54 -7.41 14.32
C ASN A 75 3.14 -7.44 13.70
N ARG A 76 2.63 -6.29 13.25
CA ARG A 76 1.31 -6.17 12.62
C ARG A 76 1.14 -7.03 11.36
N VAL A 77 2.20 -7.23 10.60
CA VAL A 77 2.18 -8.06 9.38
C VAL A 77 2.73 -9.49 9.61
N GLY A 78 3.05 -9.86 10.85
CA GLY A 78 3.57 -11.18 11.22
C GLY A 78 5.00 -11.45 10.73
N MET A 79 5.87 -10.41 10.70
CA MET A 79 7.22 -10.49 10.12
C MET A 79 8.32 -10.03 11.09
N SER A 80 8.09 -10.13 12.41
CA SER A 80 9.04 -9.67 13.43
C SER A 80 10.41 -10.37 13.32
N ASP A 81 10.44 -11.67 13.00
CA ASP A 81 11.65 -12.47 12.93
C ASP A 81 12.51 -12.20 11.69
N CYS A 82 11.95 -11.46 10.72
CA CYS A 82 12.61 -11.17 9.45
C CYS A 82 13.35 -9.83 9.43
N ILE A 83 13.42 -9.11 10.55
CA ILE A 83 13.93 -7.72 10.64
C ILE A 83 15.32 -7.53 10.05
N ASN A 84 16.21 -8.55 10.18
CA ASN A 84 17.59 -8.50 9.69
C ASN A 84 17.77 -9.17 8.32
N ARG A 85 16.75 -9.83 7.77
CA ARG A 85 16.85 -10.51 6.47
C ARG A 85 16.93 -9.51 5.33
N MET A 86 17.59 -9.94 4.26
CA MET A 86 17.63 -9.21 2.98
C MET A 86 16.42 -9.61 2.11
N PRO A 87 15.95 -8.76 1.17
CA PRO A 87 14.82 -9.09 0.31
C PRO A 87 14.94 -10.43 -0.43
N HIS A 88 16.12 -10.77 -0.92
CA HIS A 88 16.37 -12.04 -1.63
C HIS A 88 16.28 -13.29 -0.74
N GLN A 89 16.23 -13.14 0.58
CA GLN A 89 16.06 -14.22 1.56
C GLN A 89 14.57 -14.42 1.94
N LEU A 90 13.68 -13.68 1.33
CA LEU A 90 12.25 -13.70 1.61
C LEU A 90 11.47 -14.31 0.44
N SER A 91 10.45 -15.11 0.75
CA SER A 91 9.46 -15.54 -0.23
C SER A 91 8.68 -14.35 -0.79
N GLY A 92 7.97 -14.53 -1.91
CA GLY A 92 7.12 -13.47 -2.49
C GLY A 92 6.06 -12.95 -1.51
N GLY A 93 5.40 -13.85 -0.78
CA GLY A 93 4.42 -13.48 0.25
C GLY A 93 5.05 -12.70 1.41
N GLU A 94 6.24 -13.09 1.88
CA GLU A 94 6.99 -12.36 2.90
C GLU A 94 7.41 -10.97 2.40
N GLN A 95 7.89 -10.85 1.16
CA GLN A 95 8.23 -9.56 0.56
C GLN A 95 7.00 -8.64 0.48
N GLN A 96 5.83 -9.19 0.12
CA GLN A 96 4.59 -8.42 0.08
C GLN A 96 4.15 -7.96 1.48
N ARG A 97 4.28 -8.81 2.50
CA ARG A 97 4.02 -8.41 3.89
C ARG A 97 4.94 -7.26 4.33
N ILE A 98 6.23 -7.28 3.94
CA ILE A 98 7.16 -6.17 4.21
C ILE A 98 6.77 -4.91 3.41
N ALA A 99 6.32 -5.05 2.15
CA ALA A 99 5.81 -3.91 1.38
C ALA A 99 4.57 -3.29 2.02
N ILE A 100 3.67 -4.10 2.59
CA ILE A 100 2.53 -3.64 3.39
C ILE A 100 3.01 -2.95 4.68
N ALA A 101 3.95 -3.55 5.43
CA ALA A 101 4.53 -2.91 6.62
C ALA A 101 5.11 -1.53 6.30
N ARG A 102 5.82 -1.42 5.18
CA ARG A 102 6.36 -0.14 4.67
C ARG A 102 5.26 0.87 4.40
N ALA A 103 4.16 0.47 3.79
CA ALA A 103 3.02 1.35 3.53
C ALA A 103 2.38 1.87 4.83
N LEU A 104 2.39 1.07 5.91
CA LEU A 104 1.80 1.41 7.21
C LEU A 104 2.64 2.35 8.08
N LEU A 105 3.92 2.58 7.75
CA LEU A 105 4.88 3.30 8.62
C LEU A 105 4.37 4.66 9.13
N ASN A 106 3.74 5.45 8.28
CA ASN A 106 3.24 6.79 8.62
C ASN A 106 1.76 6.80 9.03
N LYS A 107 1.16 5.65 9.39
CA LYS A 107 -0.27 5.53 9.74
C LYS A 107 -1.16 6.18 8.66
N PRO A 108 -1.10 5.69 7.41
CA PRO A 108 -1.76 6.34 6.28
C PRO A 108 -3.27 6.32 6.43
N LYS A 109 -3.93 7.39 5.98
CA LYS A 109 -5.39 7.44 5.85
C LYS A 109 -5.90 6.75 4.59
N LEU A 110 -5.04 6.63 3.56
CA LEU A 110 -5.33 5.99 2.29
C LEU A 110 -4.17 5.07 1.91
N ILE A 111 -4.49 3.86 1.49
CA ILE A 111 -3.54 2.93 0.89
C ILE A 111 -3.94 2.75 -0.57
N LEU A 112 -2.98 2.98 -1.47
CA LEU A 112 -3.09 2.67 -2.89
C LEU A 112 -2.35 1.36 -3.15
N ALA A 113 -3.04 0.34 -3.61
CA ALA A 113 -2.47 -0.97 -3.90
C ALA A 113 -2.63 -1.30 -5.38
N ASP A 114 -1.51 -1.55 -6.04
CA ASP A 114 -1.46 -1.93 -7.45
C ASP A 114 -1.11 -3.41 -7.54
N GLU A 115 -2.07 -4.23 -7.96
CA GLU A 115 -1.98 -5.70 -8.06
C GLU A 115 -1.30 -6.36 -6.84
N PRO A 116 -1.77 -6.12 -5.61
CA PRO A 116 -1.06 -6.53 -4.40
C PRO A 116 -0.92 -8.05 -4.22
N THR A 117 -1.60 -8.85 -5.04
CA THR A 117 -1.58 -10.32 -5.03
C THR A 117 -1.13 -10.92 -6.36
N GLY A 118 -0.79 -10.11 -7.37
CA GLY A 118 -0.57 -10.55 -8.75
C GLY A 118 0.60 -11.52 -8.95
N ASN A 119 1.58 -11.55 -8.03
CA ASN A 119 2.75 -12.44 -8.09
C ASN A 119 2.74 -13.53 -7.00
N LEU A 120 1.56 -13.83 -6.43
CA LEU A 120 1.44 -14.74 -5.30
C LEU A 120 0.54 -15.94 -5.65
N ASP A 121 0.78 -17.06 -4.98
CA ASP A 121 -0.11 -18.21 -5.05
C ASP A 121 -1.50 -17.90 -4.42
N PRO A 122 -2.54 -18.69 -4.72
CA PRO A 122 -3.91 -18.40 -4.26
C PRO A 122 -4.08 -18.39 -2.73
N GLN A 123 -3.31 -19.23 -2.00
CA GLN A 123 -3.38 -19.27 -0.55
C GLN A 123 -2.78 -18.00 0.06
N THR A 124 -1.56 -17.66 -0.35
CA THR A 124 -0.86 -16.44 0.08
C THR A 124 -1.65 -15.19 -0.33
N SER A 125 -2.25 -15.18 -1.53
CA SER A 125 -3.13 -14.08 -1.99
C SER A 125 -4.30 -13.86 -1.02
N THR A 126 -4.94 -14.96 -0.58
CA THR A 126 -6.02 -14.89 0.40
C THR A 126 -5.56 -14.30 1.74
N GLU A 127 -4.38 -14.70 2.22
CA GLU A 127 -3.81 -14.17 3.47
C GLU A 127 -3.50 -12.67 3.36
N ILE A 128 -2.93 -12.22 2.24
CA ILE A 128 -2.66 -10.80 1.99
C ILE A 128 -3.96 -10.00 1.93
N MET A 129 -5.00 -10.51 1.27
CA MET A 129 -6.30 -9.84 1.21
C MET A 129 -6.98 -9.75 2.58
N ASN A 130 -6.87 -10.80 3.42
CA ASN A 130 -7.34 -10.75 4.80
C ASN A 130 -6.60 -9.68 5.61
N LEU A 131 -5.27 -9.62 5.50
CA LEU A 131 -4.46 -8.59 6.15
C LEU A 131 -4.88 -7.18 5.73
N LEU A 132 -5.08 -6.94 4.43
CA LEU A 132 -5.56 -5.65 3.93
C LEU A 132 -6.97 -5.32 4.45
N ASN A 133 -7.85 -6.31 4.52
CA ASN A 133 -9.19 -6.11 5.07
C ASN A 133 -9.17 -5.74 6.57
N ASP A 134 -8.26 -6.33 7.35
CA ASP A 134 -8.09 -5.97 8.76
C ASP A 134 -7.51 -4.56 8.94
N ILE A 135 -6.55 -4.17 8.11
CA ILE A 135 -6.02 -2.79 8.06
C ILE A 135 -7.15 -1.80 7.71
N HIS A 136 -8.04 -2.18 6.78
CA HIS A 136 -9.21 -1.35 6.45
C HIS A 136 -10.15 -1.18 7.64
N LYS A 137 -10.47 -2.25 8.37
CA LYS A 137 -11.30 -2.18 9.59
C LYS A 137 -10.72 -1.27 10.67
N GLU A 138 -9.39 -1.12 10.72
CA GLU A 138 -8.68 -0.23 11.63
C GLU A 138 -8.73 1.25 11.21
N GLY A 139 -9.37 1.57 10.08
CA GLY A 139 -9.67 2.94 9.65
C GLY A 139 -8.87 3.48 8.47
N SER A 140 -7.98 2.69 7.86
CA SER A 140 -7.36 3.08 6.58
C SER A 140 -8.32 2.81 5.42
N ALA A 141 -8.55 3.80 4.56
CA ALA A 141 -9.18 3.54 3.27
C ALA A 141 -8.22 2.80 2.34
N ILE A 142 -8.72 1.81 1.59
CA ILE A 142 -7.90 1.08 0.61
C ILE A 142 -8.51 1.25 -0.77
N PHE A 143 -7.70 1.70 -1.71
CA PHE A 143 -8.04 1.74 -3.13
C PHE A 143 -7.08 0.79 -3.88
N MET A 144 -7.63 -0.30 -4.42
CA MET A 144 -6.86 -1.35 -5.05
C MET A 144 -7.17 -1.42 -6.54
N ALA A 145 -6.15 -1.48 -7.37
CA ALA A 145 -6.25 -1.86 -8.77
C ALA A 145 -5.94 -3.36 -8.89
N THR A 146 -6.79 -4.11 -9.56
CA THR A 146 -6.55 -5.52 -9.87
C THR A 146 -7.34 -5.97 -11.09
N HIS A 147 -6.83 -6.97 -11.79
CA HIS A 147 -7.52 -7.69 -12.86
C HIS A 147 -7.90 -9.13 -12.44
N ASP A 148 -7.63 -9.52 -11.18
CA ASP A 148 -7.96 -10.84 -10.65
C ASP A 148 -9.43 -10.91 -10.22
N TYR A 149 -10.28 -11.45 -11.11
CA TYR A 149 -11.70 -11.66 -10.84
C TYR A 149 -11.96 -12.63 -9.69
N HIS A 150 -11.06 -13.60 -9.43
CA HIS A 150 -11.21 -14.50 -8.30
C HIS A 150 -11.14 -13.73 -6.97
N THR A 151 -10.13 -12.87 -6.83
CA THR A 151 -9.99 -11.98 -5.66
C THR A 151 -11.18 -11.04 -5.52
N ILE A 152 -11.67 -10.43 -6.62
CA ILE A 152 -12.82 -9.52 -6.59
C ILE A 152 -14.08 -10.24 -6.08
N ASN A 153 -14.34 -11.46 -6.56
CA ASN A 153 -15.50 -12.26 -6.16
C ASN A 153 -15.41 -12.75 -4.71
N LYS A 154 -14.22 -13.17 -4.27
CA LYS A 154 -13.98 -13.65 -2.90
C LYS A 154 -14.04 -12.55 -1.85
N PHE A 155 -13.64 -11.33 -2.20
CA PHE A 155 -13.61 -10.16 -1.33
C PHE A 155 -14.46 -9.01 -1.89
N PRO A 156 -15.80 -9.17 -1.98
CA PRO A 156 -16.67 -8.21 -2.64
C PRO A 156 -16.65 -6.85 -1.95
N LYS A 157 -16.34 -5.81 -2.69
CA LYS A 157 -16.30 -4.40 -2.27
C LYS A 157 -16.85 -3.52 -3.40
N THR A 158 -17.01 -2.23 -3.14
CA THR A 158 -17.32 -1.25 -4.20
C THR A 158 -16.29 -1.36 -5.31
N THR A 159 -16.73 -1.76 -6.49
CA THR A 159 -15.86 -2.01 -7.64
C THR A 159 -16.12 -0.98 -8.72
N LEU A 160 -15.05 -0.41 -9.26
CA LEU A 160 -15.06 0.49 -10.38
C LEU A 160 -14.40 -0.20 -11.58
N ARG A 161 -15.06 -0.22 -12.74
CA ARG A 161 -14.51 -0.76 -13.98
C ARG A 161 -14.19 0.37 -14.95
N ILE A 162 -12.99 0.32 -15.52
CA ILE A 162 -12.60 1.21 -16.60
C ILE A 162 -12.78 0.47 -17.91
N GLU A 163 -13.60 1.03 -18.79
CA GLU A 163 -13.85 0.49 -20.11
C GLU A 163 -14.05 1.64 -21.10
N ASN A 164 -13.39 1.57 -22.27
CA ASN A 164 -13.44 2.62 -23.31
C ASN A 164 -13.19 4.04 -22.76
N ASN A 165 -12.20 4.20 -21.89
CA ASN A 165 -11.85 5.46 -21.21
C ASN A 165 -12.98 6.05 -20.33
N ARG A 166 -13.94 5.23 -19.92
CA ARG A 166 -15.02 5.61 -19.00
C ARG A 166 -14.96 4.78 -17.73
N LEU A 167 -15.40 5.37 -16.62
CA LEU A 167 -15.46 4.74 -15.32
C LEU A 167 -16.90 4.33 -15.02
N PHE A 168 -17.11 3.06 -14.67
CA PHE A 168 -18.40 2.49 -14.29
C PHE A 168 -18.31 1.93 -12.88
N GLN A 169 -19.29 2.28 -12.04
CA GLN A 169 -19.46 1.60 -10.75
C GLN A 169 -20.30 0.33 -10.96
N LEU A 170 -19.75 -0.81 -10.61
CA LEU A 170 -20.45 -2.08 -10.69
C LEU A 170 -21.33 -2.29 -9.44
N LYS A 171 -22.56 -2.72 -9.63
CA LYS A 171 -23.39 -3.23 -8.52
C LYS A 171 -22.87 -4.60 -8.13
N SER A 172 -22.81 -4.90 -6.83
CA SER A 172 -22.20 -6.12 -6.24
C SER A 172 -22.74 -7.46 -6.75
N LYS A 173 -23.74 -7.49 -7.64
CA LYS A 173 -24.28 -8.69 -8.30
C LYS A 173 -23.89 -8.83 -9.78
N SER A 174 -23.05 -7.96 -10.32
CA SER A 174 -22.75 -7.86 -11.77
C SER A 174 -21.29 -8.15 -12.12
N ILE A 175 -20.58 -8.90 -11.26
CA ILE A 175 -19.16 -9.24 -11.47
C ILE A 175 -19.08 -10.68 -12.00
N ILE A 176 -19.81 -10.96 -13.09
CA ILE A 176 -19.64 -12.17 -13.90
C ILE A 176 -19.41 -11.73 -15.34
#